data_4bdc82700194f3312427e1fbec5c519d
#
_entry.id   4bdc82700194f3312427e1fbec5c519d
#
_cell.length_a   1.000
_cell.length_b   1.000
_cell.length_c   1.000
_cell.angle_alpha   90.00
_cell.angle_beta   90.00
_cell.angle_gamma   90.00
#
_symmetry.space_group_name_H-M   'P 1'
#
loop_
_entity.id
_entity.type
_entity.pdbx_description
1 polymer ?
#
loop_
_entity_poly.entity_id
_entity_poly.type
_entity_poly.pdbx_seq_one_letter_code
_entity_poly.pdbx_strand_id
1 'polypeptide(L)'
;MITFASQSVGMPDLSRFDYKEWIRRTAEGYGFKTGDINYLFCDDDTVLDYNIRFLGHDYYTDIITFDDTAGSTINGDIVISLDTVRTNSEKFSTTYEDELDRVIIHGILHLCGINDKGPGEREVMEAAENAALAARQSE
;
A
#
# COMPACT_ATOMS: atom_id res chain seq x y z
N MET A 1 -7.85 -7.29 -11.73
CA MET A 1 -7.79 -8.33 -10.67
C MET A 1 -6.79 -7.92 -9.61
N ILE A 2 -7.16 -8.02 -8.35
CA ILE A 2 -6.25 -7.72 -7.25
C ILE A 2 -5.63 -9.02 -6.75
N THR A 3 -4.30 -9.10 -6.72
CA THR A 3 -3.58 -10.31 -6.30
C THR A 3 -2.61 -10.00 -5.17
N PHE A 4 -2.36 -11.00 -4.33
CA PHE A 4 -1.41 -10.93 -3.23
C PHE A 4 -0.44 -12.09 -3.33
N ALA A 5 0.85 -11.81 -3.23
CA ALA A 5 1.92 -12.80 -3.24
C ALA A 5 2.98 -12.42 -2.20
N SER A 6 3.86 -13.37 -1.89
CA SER A 6 4.96 -13.11 -0.96
C SER A 6 6.25 -13.70 -1.51
N GLN A 7 7.38 -13.09 -1.16
CA GLN A 7 8.71 -13.54 -1.53
C GLN A 7 9.64 -13.35 -0.32
N SER A 8 10.30 -14.42 0.08
CA SER A 8 11.26 -14.44 1.21
C SER A 8 10.63 -14.18 2.58
N VAL A 9 9.30 -14.12 2.66
CA VAL A 9 8.53 -13.97 3.91
C VAL A 9 7.26 -14.81 3.80
N GLY A 10 6.65 -15.10 4.94
CA GLY A 10 5.31 -15.69 4.96
C GLY A 10 4.25 -14.69 4.53
N MET A 11 3.16 -15.18 3.93
CA MET A 11 2.03 -14.34 3.58
C MET A 11 1.39 -13.77 4.86
N PRO A 12 1.14 -12.46 4.94
CA PRO A 12 0.44 -11.91 6.10
C PRO A 12 -1.01 -12.39 6.16
N ASP A 13 -1.63 -12.27 7.33
CA ASP A 13 -3.03 -12.65 7.49
C ASP A 13 -3.93 -11.63 6.79
N LEU A 14 -4.49 -12.02 5.66
CA LEU A 14 -5.42 -11.21 4.88
C LEU A 14 -6.86 -11.72 5.00
N SER A 15 -7.15 -12.50 6.04
CA SER A 15 -8.48 -13.05 6.27
C SER A 15 -9.30 -12.26 7.30
N ARG A 16 -8.72 -11.19 7.87
CA ARG A 16 -9.39 -10.40 8.91
C ARG A 16 -10.65 -9.70 8.41
N PHE A 17 -10.67 -9.32 7.14
CA PHE A 17 -11.82 -8.76 6.46
C PHE A 17 -11.61 -8.88 4.95
N ASP A 18 -12.58 -8.44 4.14
CA ASP A 18 -12.46 -8.53 2.68
C ASP A 18 -11.59 -7.37 2.14
N TYR A 19 -10.30 -7.63 2.04
CA TYR A 19 -9.32 -6.63 1.57
C TYR A 19 -9.59 -6.16 0.15
N LYS A 20 -9.96 -7.08 -0.75
CA LYS A 20 -10.20 -6.71 -2.15
C LYS A 20 -11.40 -5.78 -2.29
N GLU A 21 -12.45 -6.05 -1.56
CA GLU A 21 -13.64 -5.19 -1.53
C GLU A 21 -13.31 -3.83 -0.93
N TRP A 22 -12.56 -3.80 0.17
CA TRP A 22 -12.14 -2.56 0.80
C TRP A 22 -11.30 -1.70 -0.16
N ILE A 23 -10.33 -2.31 -0.86
CA ILE A 23 -9.50 -1.64 -1.85
C ILE A 23 -10.36 -1.08 -2.97
N ARG A 24 -11.29 -1.87 -3.48
CA ARG A 24 -12.19 -1.46 -4.56
C ARG A 24 -13.05 -0.27 -4.13
N ARG A 25 -13.66 -0.33 -2.95
CA ARG A 25 -14.50 0.77 -2.43
C ARG A 25 -13.69 2.04 -2.21
N THR A 26 -12.47 1.91 -1.71
CA THR A 26 -11.59 3.06 -1.49
C THR A 26 -11.28 3.76 -2.82
N ALA A 27 -10.90 3.01 -3.84
CA ALA A 27 -10.62 3.58 -5.16
C ALA A 27 -11.88 4.24 -5.77
N GLU A 28 -13.03 3.60 -5.65
CA GLU A 28 -14.29 4.13 -6.17
C GLU A 28 -14.65 5.47 -5.53
N GLY A 29 -14.34 5.64 -4.24
CA GLY A 29 -14.57 6.90 -3.54
C GLY A 29 -13.80 8.08 -4.13
N TYR A 30 -12.73 7.81 -4.87
CA TYR A 30 -11.94 8.83 -5.57
C TYR A 30 -12.22 8.86 -7.07
N GLY A 31 -13.22 8.12 -7.53
CA GLY A 31 -13.62 8.11 -8.95
C GLY A 31 -12.84 7.13 -9.81
N PHE A 32 -12.18 6.14 -9.20
CA PHE A 32 -11.37 5.17 -9.93
C PHE A 32 -11.97 3.76 -9.85
N LYS A 33 -11.73 2.99 -10.89
CA LYS A 33 -11.96 1.55 -10.90
C LYS A 33 -10.66 0.83 -10.65
N THR A 34 -10.72 -0.35 -10.05
CA THR A 34 -9.55 -1.20 -9.88
C THR A 34 -9.38 -2.11 -11.10
N GLY A 35 -8.20 -2.06 -11.71
CA GLY A 35 -7.80 -2.97 -12.77
C GLY A 35 -6.91 -4.08 -12.21
N ASP A 36 -5.74 -4.26 -12.81
CA ASP A 36 -4.78 -5.27 -12.37
C ASP A 36 -3.80 -4.66 -11.36
N ILE A 37 -3.96 -5.04 -10.11
CA ILE A 37 -3.12 -4.57 -9.00
C ILE A 37 -2.51 -5.79 -8.33
N ASN A 38 -1.18 -5.84 -8.32
CA ASN A 38 -0.43 -6.96 -7.77
C ASN A 38 0.36 -6.51 -6.56
N TYR A 39 0.07 -7.10 -5.40
CA TYR A 39 0.84 -6.88 -4.18
C TYR A 39 1.89 -7.95 -4.02
N LEU A 40 3.12 -7.54 -3.69
CA LEU A 40 4.19 -8.45 -3.29
C LEU A 40 4.66 -8.06 -1.89
N PHE A 41 4.48 -8.98 -0.94
CA PHE A 41 5.02 -8.83 0.42
C PHE A 41 6.37 -9.48 0.50
N CYS A 42 7.36 -8.79 1.04
CA CYS A 42 8.72 -9.29 1.09
C CYS A 42 9.47 -8.71 2.30
N ASP A 43 10.78 -8.98 2.37
CA ASP A 43 11.65 -8.46 3.42
C ASP A 43 12.33 -7.15 2.97
N ASP A 44 13.06 -6.52 3.89
CA ASP A 44 13.75 -5.26 3.62
C ASP A 44 14.75 -5.38 2.47
N ASP A 45 15.52 -6.45 2.44
CA ASP A 45 16.55 -6.63 1.42
C ASP A 45 15.94 -6.78 0.02
N THR A 46 14.80 -7.45 -0.09
CA THR A 46 14.09 -7.59 -1.37
C THR A 46 13.56 -6.24 -1.85
N VAL A 47 12.96 -5.45 -0.94
CA VAL A 47 12.48 -4.10 -1.29
C VAL A 47 13.64 -3.21 -1.71
N LEU A 48 14.76 -3.27 -0.98
CA LEU A 48 15.96 -2.51 -1.33
C LEU A 48 16.47 -2.88 -2.73
N ASP A 49 16.49 -4.18 -3.05
CA ASP A 49 16.92 -4.64 -4.37
C ASP A 49 16.01 -4.08 -5.47
N TYR A 50 14.69 -4.13 -5.30
CA TYR A 50 13.75 -3.52 -6.25
C TYR A 50 13.98 -2.02 -6.40
N ASN A 51 14.23 -1.34 -5.28
CA ASN A 51 14.45 0.11 -5.28
C ASN A 51 15.69 0.49 -6.06
N ILE A 52 16.79 -0.26 -5.86
CA ILE A 52 18.05 -0.05 -6.59
C ILE A 52 17.87 -0.36 -8.08
N ARG A 53 17.32 -1.53 -8.40
CA ARG A 53 17.27 -2.04 -9.77
C ARG A 53 16.30 -1.29 -10.66
N PHE A 54 15.18 -0.86 -10.14
CA PHE A 54 14.11 -0.26 -10.95
C PHE A 54 13.95 1.24 -10.78
N LEU A 55 14.39 1.81 -9.64
CA LEU A 55 14.25 3.24 -9.37
C LEU A 55 15.60 3.95 -9.19
N GLY A 56 16.69 3.20 -9.12
CA GLY A 56 18.03 3.77 -8.90
C GLY A 56 18.19 4.37 -7.51
N HIS A 57 17.37 3.98 -6.56
CA HIS A 57 17.40 4.48 -5.19
C HIS A 57 18.03 3.46 -4.25
N ASP A 58 19.16 3.80 -3.62
CA ASP A 58 19.87 2.91 -2.70
C ASP A 58 19.51 3.26 -1.26
N TYR A 59 18.24 3.03 -0.88
CA TYR A 59 17.77 3.21 0.50
C TYR A 59 16.57 2.31 0.77
N TYR A 60 16.38 2.00 2.06
CA TYR A 60 15.25 1.20 2.51
C TYR A 60 13.97 2.03 2.52
N THR A 61 12.86 1.40 2.17
CA THR A 61 11.52 1.99 2.26
C THR A 61 10.51 0.90 2.63
N ASP A 62 9.36 1.29 3.14
CA ASP A 62 8.29 0.35 3.47
C ASP A 62 7.51 -0.11 2.24
N ILE A 63 7.42 0.72 1.22
CA ILE A 63 6.59 0.46 0.05
C ILE A 63 7.19 1.07 -1.21
N ILE A 64 7.03 0.35 -2.32
CA ILE A 64 7.31 0.86 -3.65
C ILE A 64 6.05 0.64 -4.48
N THR A 65 5.61 1.67 -5.21
CA THR A 65 4.45 1.59 -6.09
C THR A 65 4.89 1.82 -7.52
N PHE A 66 4.64 0.83 -8.39
CA PHE A 66 4.87 0.95 -9.82
C PHE A 66 3.52 1.22 -10.48
N ASP A 67 3.28 2.45 -10.87
CA ASP A 67 2.00 2.94 -11.35
C ASP A 67 1.87 2.69 -12.86
N ASP A 68 0.86 1.92 -13.25
CA ASP A 68 0.51 1.66 -14.65
C ASP A 68 -0.95 2.05 -14.92
N THR A 69 -1.44 3.03 -14.19
CA THR A 69 -2.83 3.48 -14.26
C THR A 69 -3.14 4.07 -15.62
N ALA A 70 -4.29 3.69 -16.17
CA ALA A 70 -4.77 4.16 -17.45
C ALA A 70 -6.14 4.83 -17.27
N GLY A 71 -6.20 6.15 -17.51
CA GLY A 71 -7.43 6.92 -17.32
C GLY A 71 -7.93 6.83 -15.89
N SER A 72 -9.15 6.36 -15.70
CA SER A 72 -9.76 6.20 -14.37
C SER A 72 -9.71 4.77 -13.83
N THR A 73 -8.87 3.92 -14.44
CA THR A 73 -8.64 2.54 -13.96
C THR A 73 -7.24 2.44 -13.37
N ILE A 74 -7.13 2.17 -12.08
CA ILE A 74 -5.83 2.03 -11.43
C ILE A 74 -5.26 0.64 -11.69
N ASN A 75 -4.00 0.61 -12.10
CA ASN A 75 -3.22 -0.60 -12.34
C ASN A 75 -1.83 -0.40 -11.78
N GLY A 76 -1.19 -1.46 -11.35
CA GLY A 76 0.20 -1.37 -10.92
C GLY A 76 0.64 -2.52 -10.05
N ASP A 77 1.91 -2.44 -9.67
CA ASP A 77 2.53 -3.38 -8.75
C ASP A 77 2.92 -2.63 -7.48
N ILE A 78 2.60 -3.22 -6.33
CA ILE A 78 2.88 -2.62 -5.03
C ILE A 78 3.73 -3.61 -4.24
N VAL A 79 4.96 -3.20 -3.90
CA VAL A 79 5.93 -4.03 -3.17
C VAL A 79 6.05 -3.49 -1.76
N ILE A 80 5.80 -4.32 -0.76
CA ILE A 80 5.75 -3.92 0.66
C ILE A 80 6.73 -4.76 1.47
N SER A 81 7.57 -4.09 2.29
CA SER A 81 8.42 -4.75 3.26
C SER A 81 7.66 -5.00 4.55
N LEU A 82 7.46 -6.27 4.91
CA LEU A 82 6.86 -6.63 6.18
C LEU A 82 7.77 -6.32 7.37
N ASP A 83 9.09 -6.33 7.17
CA ASP A 83 10.05 -5.95 8.20
C ASP A 83 9.86 -4.48 8.60
N THR A 84 9.76 -3.60 7.60
CA THR A 84 9.56 -2.17 7.85
C THR A 84 8.17 -1.89 8.41
N VAL A 85 7.14 -2.62 7.99
CA VAL A 85 5.80 -2.51 8.58
C VAL A 85 5.88 -2.80 10.08
N ARG A 86 6.56 -3.87 10.47
CA ARG A 86 6.72 -4.24 11.89
C ARG A 86 7.46 -3.15 12.66
N THR A 87 8.60 -2.70 12.13
CA THR A 87 9.41 -1.66 12.77
C THR A 87 8.60 -0.36 12.94
N ASN A 88 7.85 0.04 11.90
CA ASN A 88 7.01 1.23 11.95
C ASN A 88 5.87 1.09 12.96
N SER A 89 5.26 -0.10 13.08
CA SER A 89 4.21 -0.31 14.07
C SER A 89 4.73 -0.09 15.48
N GLU A 90 5.94 -0.56 15.78
CA GLU A 90 6.58 -0.34 17.07
C GLU A 90 6.92 1.14 17.28
N LYS A 91 7.50 1.77 16.26
CA LYS A 91 7.92 3.18 16.30
C LYS A 91 6.75 4.13 16.54
N PHE A 92 5.61 3.85 15.93
CA PHE A 92 4.43 4.72 16.01
C PHE A 92 3.41 4.24 17.03
N SER A 93 3.74 3.19 17.80
CA SER A 93 2.87 2.64 18.86
C SER A 93 1.50 2.22 18.33
N THR A 94 1.48 1.60 17.14
CA THR A 94 0.28 1.02 16.56
C THR A 94 0.39 -0.51 16.55
N THR A 95 -0.69 -1.20 16.26
CA THR A 95 -0.61 -2.64 16.05
C THR A 95 0.03 -2.93 14.69
N TYR A 96 0.64 -4.12 14.56
CA TYR A 96 1.18 -4.57 13.28
C TYR A 96 0.09 -4.57 12.20
N GLU A 97 -1.09 -5.07 12.55
CA GLU A 97 -2.22 -5.19 11.63
C GLU A 97 -2.68 -3.82 11.13
N ASP A 98 -2.79 -2.83 12.00
CA ASP A 98 -3.18 -1.47 11.61
C ASP A 98 -2.12 -0.84 10.71
N GLU A 99 -0.84 -1.03 11.00
CA GLU A 99 0.23 -0.50 10.16
C GLU A 99 0.25 -1.20 8.81
N LEU A 100 0.07 -2.52 8.78
CA LEU A 100 -0.03 -3.28 7.52
C LEU A 100 -1.17 -2.75 6.65
N ASP A 101 -2.35 -2.57 7.24
CA ASP A 101 -3.51 -2.07 6.51
C ASP A 101 -3.27 -0.65 5.99
N ARG A 102 -2.61 0.19 6.79
CA ARG A 102 -2.24 1.55 6.38
C ARG A 102 -1.34 1.55 5.15
N VAL A 103 -0.33 0.70 5.14
CA VAL A 103 0.62 0.61 4.02
C VAL A 103 -0.07 0.03 2.79
N ILE A 104 -0.92 -0.99 2.97
CA ILE A 104 -1.70 -1.57 1.86
C ILE A 104 -2.54 -0.49 1.18
N ILE A 105 -3.27 0.31 1.94
CA ILE A 105 -4.16 1.31 1.35
C ILE A 105 -3.41 2.54 0.85
N HIS A 106 -2.24 2.84 1.44
CA HIS A 106 -1.38 3.94 0.97
C HIS A 106 -1.04 3.78 -0.52
N GLY A 107 -0.68 2.57 -0.94
CA GLY A 107 -0.39 2.30 -2.35
C GLY A 107 -1.58 2.58 -3.26
N ILE A 108 -2.78 2.22 -2.84
CA ILE A 108 -4.01 2.47 -3.60
C ILE A 108 -4.27 3.98 -3.70
N LEU A 109 -4.14 4.70 -2.59
CA LEU A 109 -4.33 6.16 -2.58
C LEU A 109 -3.34 6.85 -3.49
N HIS A 110 -2.10 6.36 -3.51
CA HIS A 110 -1.08 6.88 -4.41
C HIS A 110 -1.45 6.65 -5.88
N LEU A 111 -1.95 5.46 -6.23
CA LEU A 111 -2.43 5.18 -7.58
C LEU A 111 -3.62 6.08 -7.96
N CYS A 112 -4.42 6.48 -7.00
CA CYS A 112 -5.54 7.41 -7.20
C CYS A 112 -5.09 8.88 -7.30
N GLY A 113 -3.79 9.15 -7.30
CA GLY A 113 -3.26 10.48 -7.51
C GLY A 113 -3.02 11.30 -6.25
N ILE A 114 -3.15 10.70 -5.06
CA ILE A 114 -2.83 11.38 -3.81
C ILE A 114 -1.33 11.27 -3.57
N ASN A 115 -0.64 12.42 -3.51
CA ASN A 115 0.79 12.47 -3.27
C ASN A 115 1.08 12.70 -1.79
N ASP A 116 2.34 12.49 -1.37
CA ASP A 116 2.73 12.59 0.03
C ASP A 116 4.06 13.32 0.28
N LYS A 117 4.71 13.83 -0.76
CA LYS A 117 6.05 14.41 -0.65
C LYS A 117 6.11 15.91 -0.80
N GLY A 118 5.09 16.55 -1.34
CA GLY A 118 5.04 18.00 -1.50
C GLY A 118 4.52 18.71 -0.25
N PRO A 119 4.60 20.04 -0.21
CA PRO A 119 4.08 20.82 0.93
C PRO A 119 2.59 20.57 1.15
N GLY A 120 2.22 20.17 2.37
CA GLY A 120 0.84 19.85 2.74
C GLY A 120 0.31 18.53 2.24
N GLU A 121 1.03 17.83 1.36
CA GLU A 121 0.55 16.58 0.78
C GLU A 121 0.58 15.42 1.77
N ARG A 122 1.53 15.42 2.70
CA ARG A 122 1.61 14.37 3.72
C ARG A 122 0.36 14.36 4.60
N GLU A 123 -0.12 15.52 4.99
CA GLU A 123 -1.33 15.66 5.81
C GLU A 123 -2.56 15.19 5.05
N VAL A 124 -2.65 15.47 3.76
CA VAL A 124 -3.73 15.00 2.89
C VAL A 124 -3.71 13.49 2.78
N MET A 125 -2.54 12.91 2.54
CA MET A 125 -2.38 11.45 2.48
C MET A 125 -2.74 10.80 3.80
N GLU A 126 -2.26 11.32 4.92
CA GLU A 126 -2.55 10.77 6.25
C GLU A 126 -4.04 10.83 6.55
N ALA A 127 -4.72 11.93 6.22
CA ALA A 127 -6.17 12.03 6.39
C ALA A 127 -6.91 11.00 5.54
N ALA A 128 -6.46 10.78 4.30
CA ALA A 128 -7.05 9.78 3.41
C ALA A 128 -6.85 8.37 3.94
N GLU A 129 -5.65 8.06 4.45
CA GLU A 129 -5.36 6.78 5.08
C GLU A 129 -6.26 6.55 6.29
N ASN A 130 -6.39 7.54 7.16
CA ASN A 130 -7.22 7.44 8.36
C ASN A 130 -8.69 7.19 8.00
N ALA A 131 -9.21 7.88 6.99
CA ALA A 131 -10.58 7.67 6.53
C ALA A 131 -10.78 6.26 5.97
N ALA A 132 -9.82 5.76 5.19
CA ALA A 132 -9.88 4.42 4.63
C ALA A 132 -9.81 3.35 5.73
N LEU A 133 -8.93 3.54 6.73
CA LEU A 133 -8.82 2.61 7.86
C LEU A 133 -10.12 2.55 8.66
N ALA A 134 -10.78 3.68 8.87
CA ALA A 134 -12.06 3.73 9.57
C ALA A 134 -13.16 2.98 8.81
N ALA A 135 -13.04 2.86 7.49
CA ALA A 135 -14.04 2.23 6.62
C ALA A 135 -13.74 0.75 6.31
N ARG A 136 -12.73 0.15 6.96
CA ARG A 136 -12.28 -1.22 6.62
C ARG A 136 -13.39 -2.25 6.61
N GLN A 137 -14.31 -2.17 7.55
CA GLN A 137 -15.38 -3.15 7.72
C GLN A 137 -16.75 -2.52 7.59
N SER A 138 -16.84 -1.36 6.95
CA SER A 138 -18.12 -0.71 6.70
C SER A 138 -18.91 -1.45 5.64
N GLU A 139 -20.21 -1.45 5.79
CA GLU A 139 -21.14 -2.05 4.84
C GLU A 139 -21.83 -1.00 3.99
#